data_7c94eac5ffd6b303ac3549bb88ee9e94
#
_entry.id   7c94eac5ffd6b303ac3549bb88ee9e94
#
_cell.length_a   1.000
_cell.length_b   1.000
_cell.length_c   1.000
_cell.angle_alpha   90.00
_cell.angle_beta   90.00
_cell.angle_gamma   90.00
#
_symmetry.space_group_name_H-M   'P 1'
#
loop_
_entity.id
_entity.type
_entity.pdbx_description
1 polymer ?
#
loop_
_entity_poly.entity_id
_entity_poly.type
_entity_poly.pdbx_seq_one_letter_code
_entity_poly.pdbx_strand_id
1 'polypeptide(L)'
;MVEIGRLDGTRWREFRDLRLEALSSDPLAFSSSPDEERGMPEEEWRRRMENTLFALCGGKAVGMIAIGFNSRKKTRHAASLHGVYVRRENRRQGMGMALVEAALRAIGEKGGVSKVTLGVNPKQRGAVRVYEKCGFVRAGVLSRELKIDGRYHDVLLMEKRLRSRKGAGEERKALWHRLDLAHSAPPGPTSTLKWEKRQLL
;
A
#
# COMPACT_ATOMS: atom_id res chain seq x y z
N MET A 1 -2.46 -3.75 22.56
CA MET A 1 -3.41 -4.14 21.50
C MET A 1 -2.94 -3.44 20.21
N VAL A 2 -2.82 -4.15 19.09
CA VAL A 2 -2.45 -3.56 17.79
C VAL A 2 -3.70 -2.99 17.16
N GLU A 3 -3.68 -1.72 16.84
CA GLU A 3 -4.76 -1.04 16.12
C GLU A 3 -4.30 -0.77 14.69
N ILE A 4 -5.15 -1.05 13.70
CA ILE A 4 -4.91 -0.69 12.30
C ILE A 4 -5.91 0.39 11.91
N GLY A 5 -5.39 1.54 11.50
CA GLY A 5 -6.22 2.69 11.17
C GLY A 5 -5.55 3.64 10.18
N ARG A 6 -6.22 4.76 9.94
CA ARG A 6 -5.67 5.89 9.19
C ARG A 6 -5.11 6.92 10.14
N LEU A 7 -4.06 7.62 9.72
CA LEU A 7 -3.62 8.82 10.40
C LEU A 7 -4.40 10.02 9.89
N ASP A 8 -4.66 10.97 10.78
CA ASP A 8 -5.14 12.28 10.40
C ASP A 8 -4.08 13.01 9.54
N GLY A 9 -4.53 13.79 8.55
CA GLY A 9 -3.64 14.49 7.62
C GLY A 9 -2.64 15.44 8.28
N THR A 10 -2.90 15.92 9.51
CA THR A 10 -1.96 16.73 10.28
C THR A 10 -0.71 15.95 10.71
N ARG A 11 -0.80 14.63 10.78
CA ARG A 11 0.28 13.71 11.17
C ARG A 11 1.16 13.27 9.99
N TRP A 12 1.16 13.98 8.88
CA TRP A 12 1.95 13.64 7.70
C TRP A 12 3.47 13.53 7.98
N ARG A 13 3.99 14.31 8.92
CA ARG A 13 5.41 14.24 9.33
C ARG A 13 5.74 12.89 9.94
N GLU A 14 4.84 12.34 10.75
CA GLU A 14 5.01 11.00 11.32
C GLU A 14 5.03 9.91 10.24
N PHE A 15 4.16 10.02 9.25
CA PHE A 15 4.20 9.12 8.09
C PHE A 15 5.50 9.26 7.31
N ARG A 16 5.93 10.50 7.00
CA ARG A 16 7.19 10.77 6.32
C ARG A 16 8.36 10.11 7.06
N ASP A 17 8.45 10.31 8.36
CA ASP A 17 9.55 9.81 9.17
C ASP A 17 9.56 8.27 9.21
N LEU A 18 8.40 7.64 9.37
CA LEU A 18 8.24 6.18 9.29
C LEU A 18 8.61 5.66 7.89
N ARG A 19 8.25 6.37 6.83
CA ARG A 19 8.58 5.99 5.45
C ARG A 19 10.08 6.10 5.17
N LEU A 20 10.71 7.19 5.55
CA LEU A 20 12.16 7.38 5.38
C LEU A 20 12.96 6.37 6.21
N GLU A 21 12.51 6.05 7.43
CA GLU A 21 13.04 4.97 8.24
C GLU A 21 12.94 3.63 7.50
N ALA A 22 11.78 3.31 6.94
CA ALA A 22 11.55 2.07 6.20
C ALA A 22 12.48 1.92 5.00
N LEU A 23 12.62 2.98 4.19
CA LEU A 23 13.49 3.02 3.02
C LEU A 23 14.97 2.80 3.39
N SER A 24 15.39 3.36 4.53
CA SER A 24 16.78 3.23 5.00
C SER A 24 17.06 1.87 5.65
N SER A 25 16.11 1.33 6.42
CA SER A 25 16.31 0.11 7.21
C SER A 25 16.11 -1.18 6.44
N ASP A 26 15.27 -1.17 5.40
CA ASP A 26 14.92 -2.34 4.58
C ASP A 26 14.94 -2.01 3.08
N PRO A 27 16.07 -1.59 2.49
CA PRO A 27 16.14 -1.12 1.11
C PRO A 27 15.67 -2.16 0.08
N LEU A 28 15.78 -3.45 0.38
CA LEU A 28 15.27 -4.53 -0.48
C LEU A 28 13.74 -4.62 -0.55
N ALA A 29 13.02 -3.90 0.30
CA ALA A 29 11.56 -3.92 0.35
C ALA A 29 10.92 -2.86 -0.56
N PHE A 30 11.71 -1.96 -1.11
CA PHE A 30 11.21 -0.77 -1.80
C PHE A 30 11.95 -0.53 -3.11
N SER A 31 11.25 0.05 -4.08
CA SER A 31 11.85 0.51 -5.34
C SER A 31 12.36 1.95 -5.26
N SER A 32 11.91 2.72 -4.27
CA SER A 32 12.38 4.09 -4.02
C SER A 32 13.51 4.11 -3.00
N SER A 33 14.34 5.15 -3.06
CA SER A 33 15.39 5.44 -2.07
C SER A 33 15.00 6.57 -1.12
N PRO A 34 15.65 6.69 0.07
CA PRO A 34 15.38 7.79 0.99
C PRO A 34 15.65 9.16 0.36
N ASP A 35 16.67 9.27 -0.50
CA ASP A 35 17.08 10.54 -1.11
C ASP A 35 16.05 11.03 -2.14
N GLU A 36 15.40 10.10 -2.86
CA GLU A 36 14.30 10.44 -3.78
C GLU A 36 13.06 10.98 -3.06
N GLU A 37 12.80 10.53 -1.83
CA GLU A 37 11.57 10.88 -1.12
C GLU A 37 11.76 11.99 -0.07
N ARG A 38 12.98 12.22 0.43
CA ARG A 38 13.27 13.21 1.49
C ARG A 38 12.83 14.63 1.14
N GLY A 39 13.01 15.03 -0.10
CA GLY A 39 12.68 16.37 -0.62
C GLY A 39 11.23 16.56 -1.07
N MET A 40 10.35 15.57 -0.90
CA MET A 40 8.96 15.69 -1.31
C MET A 40 8.22 16.75 -0.50
N PRO A 41 7.37 17.57 -1.16
CA PRO A 41 6.55 18.57 -0.49
C PRO A 41 5.48 17.94 0.41
N GLU A 42 4.99 18.72 1.38
CA GLU A 42 3.95 18.28 2.34
C GLU A 42 2.70 17.72 1.65
N GLU A 43 2.23 18.38 0.59
CA GLU A 43 1.04 18.01 -0.16
C GLU A 43 1.14 16.58 -0.72
N GLU A 44 2.33 16.21 -1.20
CA GLU A 44 2.58 14.87 -1.72
C GLU A 44 2.54 13.82 -0.59
N TRP A 45 3.07 14.13 0.59
CA TRP A 45 2.96 13.26 1.77
C TRP A 45 1.51 13.09 2.21
N ARG A 46 0.73 14.17 2.26
CA ARG A 46 -0.70 14.12 2.60
C ARG A 46 -1.48 13.27 1.60
N ARG A 47 -1.24 13.47 0.30
CA ARG A 47 -1.87 12.70 -0.78
C ARG A 47 -1.58 11.20 -0.66
N ARG A 48 -0.35 10.81 -0.34
CA ARG A 48 0.02 9.40 -0.13
C ARG A 48 -0.65 8.77 1.08
N MET A 49 -0.91 9.55 2.12
CA MET A 49 -1.62 9.08 3.32
C MET A 49 -3.04 8.62 3.04
N GLU A 50 -3.73 9.23 2.07
CA GLU A 50 -5.14 8.92 1.75
C GLU A 50 -5.38 7.42 1.48
N ASN A 51 -4.39 6.75 0.89
CA ASN A 51 -4.47 5.33 0.56
C ASN A 51 -3.51 4.47 1.40
N THR A 52 -3.05 5.00 2.53
CA THR A 52 -2.14 4.30 3.45
C THR A 52 -2.87 3.95 4.75
N LEU A 53 -2.69 2.72 5.21
CA LEU A 53 -3.10 2.26 6.54
C LEU A 53 -1.87 2.10 7.41
N PHE A 54 -2.05 2.34 8.71
CA PHE A 54 -0.99 2.32 9.70
C PHE A 54 -1.29 1.32 10.81
N ALA A 55 -0.27 0.61 11.26
CA ALA A 55 -0.31 -0.13 12.52
C ALA A 55 0.13 0.83 13.64
N LEU A 56 -0.74 0.97 14.65
CA LEU A 56 -0.55 1.87 15.77
C LEU A 56 -0.25 1.08 17.05
N CYS A 57 0.74 1.57 17.80
CA CYS A 57 1.08 1.07 19.13
C CYS A 57 1.18 2.28 20.07
N GLY A 58 0.34 2.35 21.10
CA GLY A 58 0.28 3.52 21.96
C GLY A 58 -0.01 4.82 21.21
N GLY A 59 -0.83 4.78 20.16
CA GLY A 59 -1.19 5.91 19.31
C GLY A 59 -0.11 6.33 18.30
N LYS A 60 1.09 5.72 18.32
CA LYS A 60 2.18 6.01 17.36
C LYS A 60 2.19 5.00 16.21
N ALA A 61 2.48 5.47 14.99
CA ALA A 61 2.62 4.61 13.82
C ALA A 61 3.93 3.81 13.90
N VAL A 62 3.80 2.47 13.90
CA VAL A 62 4.92 1.52 13.94
C VAL A 62 4.97 0.62 12.72
N GLY A 63 4.00 0.75 11.82
CA GLY A 63 3.95 0.04 10.54
C GLY A 63 3.01 0.74 9.58
N MET A 64 3.11 0.39 8.31
CA MET A 64 2.31 0.98 7.23
C MET A 64 2.11 0.00 6.07
N ILE A 65 1.06 0.23 5.29
CA ILE A 65 0.77 -0.40 4.00
C ILE A 65 0.01 0.57 3.12
N ALA A 66 0.42 0.72 1.88
CA ALA A 66 -0.27 1.56 0.91
C ALA A 66 -1.05 0.72 -0.11
N ILE A 67 -2.17 1.26 -0.58
CA ILE A 67 -3.05 0.65 -1.58
C ILE A 67 -3.01 1.50 -2.84
N GLY A 68 -2.62 0.89 -3.96
CA GLY A 68 -2.70 1.51 -5.29
C GLY A 68 -3.99 1.08 -6.00
N PHE A 69 -4.76 2.05 -6.48
CA PHE A 69 -5.94 1.79 -7.30
C PHE A 69 -5.68 2.24 -8.74
N ASN A 70 -5.99 1.37 -9.70
CA ASN A 70 -5.88 1.73 -11.11
C ASN A 70 -7.09 2.57 -11.55
N SER A 71 -6.83 3.70 -12.22
CA SER A 71 -7.87 4.60 -12.75
C SER A 71 -8.36 4.21 -14.15
N ARG A 72 -7.56 3.51 -14.94
CA ARG A 72 -7.89 3.15 -16.33
C ARG A 72 -9.03 2.13 -16.39
N LYS A 73 -10.00 2.34 -17.28
CA LYS A 73 -11.21 1.53 -17.43
C LYS A 73 -10.94 0.01 -17.52
N LYS A 74 -9.90 -0.41 -18.24
CA LYS A 74 -9.56 -1.83 -18.45
C LYS A 74 -8.83 -2.47 -17.27
N THR A 75 -8.24 -1.69 -16.35
CA THR A 75 -7.45 -2.18 -15.21
C THR A 75 -8.01 -1.80 -13.86
N ARG A 76 -9.09 -0.99 -13.78
CA ARG A 76 -9.70 -0.54 -12.53
C ARG A 76 -10.20 -1.66 -11.60
N HIS A 77 -10.33 -2.89 -12.15
CA HIS A 77 -10.66 -4.09 -11.40
C HIS A 77 -9.46 -4.68 -10.63
N ALA A 78 -8.28 -4.09 -10.78
CA ALA A 78 -7.07 -4.51 -10.10
C ALA A 78 -6.58 -3.40 -9.17
N ALA A 79 -6.08 -3.81 -8.00
CA ALA A 79 -5.38 -2.96 -7.03
C ALA A 79 -4.01 -3.54 -6.74
N SER A 80 -3.11 -2.74 -6.20
CA SER A 80 -1.79 -3.18 -5.74
C SER A 80 -1.59 -2.86 -4.26
N LEU A 81 -0.81 -3.69 -3.57
CA LEU A 81 -0.27 -3.40 -2.24
C LEU A 81 1.21 -3.05 -2.37
N HIS A 82 1.62 -1.99 -1.71
CA HIS A 82 3.02 -1.54 -1.70
C HIS A 82 3.37 -0.83 -0.39
N GLY A 83 4.64 -0.54 -0.19
CA GLY A 83 5.07 0.20 0.99
C GLY A 83 4.85 -0.54 2.31
N VAL A 84 4.80 -1.87 2.31
CA VAL A 84 4.56 -2.65 3.53
C VAL A 84 5.80 -2.62 4.42
N TYR A 85 5.63 -2.10 5.63
CA TYR A 85 6.70 -2.00 6.62
C TYR A 85 6.16 -2.17 8.04
N VAL A 86 6.97 -2.77 8.89
CA VAL A 86 6.77 -2.80 10.35
C VAL A 86 8.14 -2.59 10.99
N ARG A 87 8.24 -1.68 11.95
CA ARG A 87 9.45 -1.44 12.73
C ARG A 87 10.00 -2.75 13.31
N ARG A 88 11.32 -2.90 13.36
CA ARG A 88 11.97 -4.16 13.73
C ARG A 88 11.54 -4.67 15.11
N GLU A 89 11.45 -3.76 16.09
CA GLU A 89 11.02 -4.05 17.46
C GLU A 89 9.55 -4.49 17.57
N ASN A 90 8.73 -4.14 16.57
CA ASN A 90 7.30 -4.49 16.53
C ASN A 90 7.00 -5.70 15.63
N ARG A 91 8.02 -6.33 15.04
CA ARG A 91 7.85 -7.52 14.19
C ARG A 91 7.52 -8.77 15.02
N ARG A 92 7.07 -9.83 14.33
CA ARG A 92 6.68 -11.13 14.91
C ARG A 92 5.48 -11.08 15.88
N GLN A 93 4.75 -9.96 15.92
CA GLN A 93 3.54 -9.75 16.71
C GLN A 93 2.27 -9.75 15.84
N GLY A 94 2.33 -10.30 14.62
CA GLY A 94 1.17 -10.36 13.71
C GLY A 94 0.85 -9.08 12.96
N MET A 95 1.53 -7.96 13.22
CA MET A 95 1.20 -6.63 12.64
C MET A 95 1.24 -6.62 11.11
N GLY A 96 2.24 -7.28 10.49
CA GLY A 96 2.31 -7.35 9.02
C GLY A 96 1.11 -8.06 8.41
N MET A 97 0.63 -9.13 9.02
CA MET A 97 -0.58 -9.83 8.59
C MET A 97 -1.82 -8.95 8.79
N ALA A 98 -1.95 -8.31 9.95
CA ALA A 98 -3.07 -7.41 10.25
C ALA A 98 -3.15 -6.24 9.26
N LEU A 99 -2.02 -5.65 8.87
CA LEU A 99 -1.96 -4.60 7.84
C LEU A 99 -2.46 -5.11 6.48
N VAL A 100 -1.98 -6.28 6.03
CA VAL A 100 -2.41 -6.86 4.74
C VAL A 100 -3.90 -7.19 4.76
N GLU A 101 -4.40 -7.80 5.83
CA GLU A 101 -5.82 -8.11 5.98
C GLU A 101 -6.69 -6.86 6.03
N ALA A 102 -6.25 -5.80 6.73
CA ALA A 102 -6.96 -4.52 6.76
C ALA A 102 -7.00 -3.87 5.37
N ALA A 103 -5.89 -3.90 4.62
CA ALA A 103 -5.85 -3.40 3.25
C ALA A 103 -6.79 -4.19 2.33
N LEU A 104 -6.83 -5.52 2.44
CA LEU A 104 -7.75 -6.36 1.68
C LEU A 104 -9.22 -6.07 2.02
N ARG A 105 -9.53 -5.82 3.30
CA ARG A 105 -10.89 -5.38 3.71
C ARG A 105 -11.25 -4.03 3.09
N ALA A 106 -10.37 -3.03 3.20
CA ALA A 106 -10.60 -1.70 2.61
C ALA A 106 -10.79 -1.76 1.09
N ILE A 107 -10.02 -2.59 0.38
CA ILE A 107 -10.22 -2.84 -1.06
C ILE A 107 -11.57 -3.50 -1.33
N GLY A 108 -11.96 -4.50 -0.53
CA GLY A 108 -13.25 -5.18 -0.66
C GLY A 108 -14.45 -4.25 -0.38
N GLU A 109 -14.30 -3.32 0.55
CA GLU A 109 -15.30 -2.31 0.90
C GLU A 109 -15.49 -1.27 -0.20
N LYS A 110 -14.40 -0.84 -0.84
CA LYS A 110 -14.48 0.06 -2.00
C LYS A 110 -15.27 -0.56 -3.15
N GLY A 111 -15.21 -1.87 -3.30
CA GLY A 111 -15.88 -2.61 -4.37
C GLY A 111 -15.23 -2.43 -5.74
N GLY A 112 -15.68 -3.24 -6.72
CA GLY A 112 -15.21 -3.17 -8.10
C GLY A 112 -13.80 -3.74 -8.34
N VAL A 113 -13.07 -4.14 -7.31
CA VAL A 113 -11.76 -4.77 -7.40
C VAL A 113 -11.92 -6.30 -7.28
N SER A 114 -11.39 -7.02 -8.25
CA SER A 114 -11.42 -8.50 -8.28
C SER A 114 -10.03 -9.14 -8.20
N LYS A 115 -8.97 -8.33 -8.29
CA LYS A 115 -7.57 -8.77 -8.24
C LYS A 115 -6.72 -7.80 -7.44
N VAL A 116 -5.85 -8.33 -6.57
CA VAL A 116 -4.83 -7.56 -5.85
C VAL A 116 -3.47 -8.15 -6.16
N THR A 117 -2.49 -7.30 -6.45
CA THR A 117 -1.11 -7.68 -6.76
C THR A 117 -0.13 -7.03 -5.80
N LEU A 118 1.05 -7.60 -5.67
CA LEU A 118 2.18 -7.00 -4.98
C LEU A 118 3.50 -7.55 -5.53
N GLY A 119 4.57 -6.78 -5.35
CA GLY A 119 5.94 -7.21 -5.56
C GLY A 119 6.66 -7.38 -4.23
N VAL A 120 7.50 -8.39 -4.11
CA VAL A 120 8.32 -8.63 -2.91
C VAL A 120 9.67 -9.23 -3.30
N ASN A 121 10.75 -8.80 -2.65
CA ASN A 121 12.04 -9.46 -2.85
C ASN A 121 11.96 -10.92 -2.32
N PRO A 122 12.30 -11.94 -3.13
CA PRO A 122 12.18 -13.36 -2.72
C PRO A 122 13.06 -13.73 -1.52
N LYS A 123 14.11 -12.94 -1.23
CA LYS A 123 14.95 -13.12 -0.03
C LYS A 123 14.24 -12.70 1.26
N GLN A 124 13.19 -11.90 1.18
CA GLN A 124 12.35 -11.50 2.32
C GLN A 124 11.33 -12.61 2.68
N ARG A 125 11.83 -13.80 3.02
CA ARG A 125 11.02 -15.00 3.30
C ARG A 125 9.90 -14.78 4.33
N GLY A 126 10.10 -13.87 5.29
CA GLY A 126 9.08 -13.51 6.28
C GLY A 126 7.88 -12.82 5.65
N ALA A 127 8.13 -11.83 4.78
CA ALA A 127 7.08 -11.11 4.06
C ALA A 127 6.34 -12.04 3.08
N VAL A 128 7.06 -12.86 2.32
CA VAL A 128 6.46 -13.85 1.40
C VAL A 128 5.49 -14.77 2.17
N ARG A 129 5.89 -15.31 3.32
CA ARG A 129 5.01 -16.14 4.16
C ARG A 129 3.77 -15.41 4.67
N VAL A 130 3.88 -14.12 4.99
CA VAL A 130 2.72 -13.30 5.38
C VAL A 130 1.74 -13.21 4.22
N TYR A 131 2.21 -12.90 3.02
CA TYR A 131 1.35 -12.81 1.84
C TYR A 131 0.71 -14.15 1.48
N GLU A 132 1.47 -15.24 1.51
CA GLU A 132 0.93 -16.60 1.30
C GLU A 132 -0.18 -16.94 2.32
N LYS A 133 0.02 -16.63 3.61
CA LYS A 133 -1.02 -16.79 4.65
C LYS A 133 -2.25 -15.93 4.41
N CYS A 134 -2.09 -14.74 3.83
CA CYS A 134 -3.20 -13.87 3.42
C CYS A 134 -3.85 -14.32 2.10
N GLY A 135 -3.42 -15.44 1.51
CA GLY A 135 -4.01 -16.06 0.32
C GLY A 135 -3.50 -15.49 -1.01
N PHE A 136 -2.33 -14.85 -1.01
CA PHE A 136 -1.63 -14.54 -2.24
C PHE A 136 -0.91 -15.77 -2.78
N VAL A 137 -0.88 -15.90 -4.10
CA VAL A 137 -0.14 -16.94 -4.83
C VAL A 137 0.96 -16.28 -5.67
N ARG A 138 2.02 -17.03 -5.93
CA ARG A 138 3.12 -16.57 -6.79
C ARG A 138 2.62 -16.51 -8.23
N ALA A 139 2.83 -15.36 -8.88
CA ALA A 139 2.40 -15.10 -10.27
C ALA A 139 3.56 -15.10 -11.27
N GLY A 140 4.76 -14.75 -10.82
CA GLY A 140 5.95 -14.70 -11.67
C GLY A 140 7.14 -14.06 -10.96
N VAL A 141 8.27 -13.98 -11.63
CA VAL A 141 9.49 -13.32 -11.14
C VAL A 141 9.99 -12.36 -12.19
N LEU A 142 10.21 -11.11 -11.78
CA LEU A 142 10.93 -10.12 -12.59
C LEU A 142 12.41 -10.24 -12.22
N SER A 143 13.21 -10.73 -13.17
CA SER A 143 14.63 -10.92 -12.94
C SER A 143 15.37 -9.58 -13.02
N ARG A 144 16.31 -9.33 -12.08
CA ARG A 144 17.19 -8.15 -12.06
C ARG A 144 16.41 -6.82 -12.05
N GLU A 145 15.26 -6.80 -11.41
CA GLU A 145 14.33 -5.66 -11.43
C GLU A 145 14.82 -4.47 -10.61
N LEU A 146 15.47 -4.72 -9.49
CA LEU A 146 16.03 -3.66 -8.65
C LEU A 146 17.55 -3.68 -8.73
N LYS A 147 18.17 -2.50 -8.70
CA LYS A 147 19.64 -2.35 -8.56
C LYS A 147 19.92 -1.53 -7.30
N ILE A 148 20.51 -2.17 -6.30
CA ILE A 148 20.83 -1.56 -5.00
C ILE A 148 22.33 -1.79 -4.77
N ASP A 149 23.07 -0.72 -4.49
CA ASP A 149 24.53 -0.77 -4.28
C ASP A 149 25.28 -1.56 -5.37
N GLY A 150 24.90 -1.33 -6.63
CA GLY A 150 25.51 -1.99 -7.79
C GLY A 150 25.05 -3.45 -8.02
N ARG A 151 24.28 -4.06 -7.11
CA ARG A 151 23.81 -5.44 -7.20
C ARG A 151 22.37 -5.50 -7.69
N TYR A 152 22.10 -6.47 -8.57
CA TYR A 152 20.74 -6.71 -9.06
C TYR A 152 19.97 -7.65 -8.14
N HIS A 153 18.68 -7.38 -8.02
CA HIS A 153 17.75 -8.16 -7.21
C HIS A 153 16.48 -8.44 -7.99
N ASP A 154 15.95 -9.65 -7.83
CA ASP A 154 14.71 -10.06 -8.43
C ASP A 154 13.52 -9.59 -7.57
N VAL A 155 12.36 -9.45 -8.22
CA VAL A 155 11.07 -9.20 -7.57
C VAL A 155 10.12 -10.36 -7.88
N LEU A 156 9.63 -11.01 -6.83
CA LEU A 156 8.56 -11.99 -6.89
C LEU A 156 7.24 -11.24 -6.98
N LEU A 157 6.52 -11.43 -8.07
CA LEU A 157 5.15 -10.96 -8.21
C LEU A 157 4.20 -11.95 -7.55
N MET A 158 3.30 -11.44 -6.71
CA MET A 158 2.25 -12.25 -6.10
C MET A 158 0.88 -11.62 -6.38
N GLU A 159 -0.14 -12.47 -6.51
CA GLU A 159 -1.50 -12.03 -6.76
C GLU A 159 -2.52 -12.75 -5.86
N LYS A 160 -3.62 -12.06 -5.59
CA LYS A 160 -4.80 -12.63 -4.94
C LYS A 160 -6.04 -12.25 -5.71
N ARG A 161 -6.87 -13.23 -6.06
CA ARG A 161 -8.20 -12.99 -6.62
C ARG A 161 -9.19 -12.80 -5.49
N LEU A 162 -9.97 -11.73 -5.56
CA LEU A 162 -11.05 -11.47 -4.62
C LEU A 162 -12.36 -12.03 -5.21
N ARG A 163 -13.11 -12.76 -4.39
CA ARG A 163 -14.45 -13.19 -4.80
C ARG A 163 -15.36 -11.96 -4.87
N SER A 164 -15.96 -11.72 -6.02
CA SER A 164 -16.99 -10.69 -6.16
C SER A 164 -18.17 -11.05 -5.26
N ARG A 165 -18.49 -10.23 -4.27
CA ARG A 165 -19.79 -10.30 -3.59
C ARG A 165 -20.84 -9.76 -4.56
N LYS A 166 -21.47 -10.64 -5.34
CA LYS A 166 -22.68 -10.31 -6.07
C LYS A 166 -23.75 -9.94 -5.01
N GLY A 167 -24.21 -8.70 -5.00
CA GLY A 167 -25.39 -8.27 -4.25
C GLY A 167 -25.22 -7.24 -3.13
N ALA A 168 -24.00 -6.78 -2.77
CA ALA A 168 -23.84 -5.76 -1.72
C ALA A 168 -23.60 -4.33 -2.27
N GLY A 169 -23.79 -4.11 -3.56
CA GLY A 169 -23.37 -2.88 -4.24
C GLY A 169 -24.33 -1.70 -4.21
N GLU A 170 -25.62 -1.90 -3.94
CA GLU A 170 -26.60 -0.81 -4.03
C GLU A 170 -26.81 -0.08 -2.70
N GLU A 171 -26.83 -0.78 -1.59
CA GLU A 171 -27.01 -0.13 -0.27
C GLU A 171 -25.75 0.65 0.17
N ARG A 172 -24.57 0.28 -0.30
CA ARG A 172 -23.29 0.95 0.07
C ARG A 172 -22.98 2.19 -0.78
N LYS A 173 -23.47 2.31 -2.01
CA LYS A 173 -23.36 3.56 -2.79
C LYS A 173 -23.98 4.75 -2.07
N ALA A 174 -25.06 4.54 -1.35
CA ALA A 174 -25.74 5.57 -0.60
C ALA A 174 -24.93 6.07 0.62
N LEU A 175 -24.14 5.19 1.25
CA LEU A 175 -23.32 5.56 2.41
C LEU A 175 -22.09 6.37 2.01
N TRP A 176 -21.44 6.01 0.90
CA TRP A 176 -20.28 6.74 0.39
C TRP A 176 -20.63 8.12 -0.18
N HIS A 177 -21.78 8.26 -0.85
CA HIS A 177 -22.29 9.57 -1.27
C HIS A 177 -22.57 10.54 -0.10
N ARG A 178 -22.89 10.02 1.08
CA ARG A 178 -23.07 10.86 2.28
C ARG A 178 -21.73 11.32 2.90
N LEU A 179 -20.67 10.57 2.73
CA LEU A 179 -19.33 10.90 3.26
C LEU A 179 -18.53 11.80 2.30
N ASP A 180 -18.72 11.65 0.98
CA ASP A 180 -18.06 12.49 -0.03
C ASP A 180 -18.63 13.92 -0.09
N LEU A 181 -19.90 14.12 0.29
CA LEU A 181 -20.52 15.46 0.34
C LEU A 181 -19.97 16.35 1.47
N ALA A 182 -19.20 15.79 2.41
CA ALA A 182 -18.57 16.57 3.48
C ALA A 182 -17.18 17.12 3.11
N HIS A 183 -16.58 16.73 1.98
CA HIS A 183 -15.17 17.06 1.64
C HIS A 183 -14.94 17.39 0.17
N SER A 184 -15.93 17.84 -0.60
CA SER A 184 -15.71 18.15 -2.03
C SER A 184 -15.44 19.62 -2.30
N ALA A 185 -14.16 19.95 -2.47
CA ALA A 185 -13.73 20.98 -3.42
C ALA A 185 -13.09 20.25 -4.63
N PRO A 186 -13.37 20.63 -5.89
CA PRO A 186 -12.87 19.92 -7.06
C PRO A 186 -11.38 20.21 -7.27
N PRO A 187 -10.51 19.20 -7.49
CA PRO A 187 -9.15 19.44 -7.94
C PRO A 187 -9.13 19.83 -9.41
N GLY A 188 -8.41 20.91 -9.71
CA GLY A 188 -8.13 21.35 -11.07
C GLY A 188 -7.30 20.33 -11.88
N PRO A 189 -7.26 20.46 -13.23
CA PRO A 189 -6.63 19.47 -14.10
C PRO A 189 -5.11 19.67 -14.16
N THR A 190 -4.32 18.80 -13.50
CA THR A 190 -2.86 18.76 -13.74
C THR A 190 -2.26 17.37 -13.53
N SER A 191 -1.60 16.90 -14.58
CA SER A 191 -0.47 15.98 -14.63
C SER A 191 -0.65 14.53 -14.15
N THR A 192 -1.42 13.76 -14.88
CA THR A 192 -1.59 12.29 -14.69
C THR A 192 -0.51 11.43 -15.38
N LEU A 193 0.46 11.99 -16.07
CA LEU A 193 1.31 11.22 -17.01
C LEU A 193 2.61 10.62 -16.42
N LYS A 194 3.06 11.05 -15.24
CA LYS A 194 4.36 10.58 -14.70
C LYS A 194 4.29 9.38 -13.75
N TRP A 195 3.11 8.93 -13.33
CA TRP A 195 2.95 7.91 -12.28
C TRP A 195 2.79 6.47 -12.78
N GLU A 196 2.45 6.28 -14.05
CA GLU A 196 2.02 4.97 -14.53
C GLU A 196 3.14 3.93 -14.69
N LYS A 197 4.40 4.35 -14.74
CA LYS A 197 5.55 3.42 -14.87
C LYS A 197 6.16 2.98 -13.54
N ARG A 198 5.79 3.62 -12.40
CA ARG A 198 6.41 3.32 -11.10
C ARG A 198 5.55 2.50 -10.13
N GLN A 199 4.32 2.15 -10.49
CA GLN A 199 3.39 1.45 -9.58
C GLN A 199 3.40 -0.09 -9.71
N LEU A 200 4.17 -0.67 -10.60
CA LEU A 200 4.26 -2.12 -10.78
C LEU A 200 5.40 -2.78 -9.97
N LEU A 201 6.15 -1.98 -9.18
CA LEU A 201 7.25 -2.52 -8.37
C LEU A 201 7.07 -2.21 -6.90
#